data_c83f330cb5e589e48d0eaad093b3bc57
#
_entry.id   c83f330cb5e589e48d0eaad093b3bc57
#
_cell.length_a   1.000
_cell.length_b   1.000
_cell.length_c   1.000
_cell.angle_alpha   90.00
_cell.angle_beta   90.00
_cell.angle_gamma   90.00
#
_symmetry.space_group_name_H-M   'P 1'
#
loop_
_entity.id
_entity.type
_entity.pdbx_description
1 polymer ?
#
loop_
_entity_poly.entity_id
_entity_poly.type
_entity_poly.pdbx_seq_one_letter_code
_entity_poly.pdbx_strand_id
1 'polypeptide(L)'
;MKVAIIGAGIVGSTAAYYLSKEAQIDVTVYDHGVGQATKAAAGIISPWFSKRRNKAWYRLARLGADFYQELVEDLAKDGIKTDFYQQTGVYLLKKKEEKLDELYQLALSRREESPLIGDLAILTKE
;
A
#
# COMPACT_ATOMS: atom_id res chain seq x y z
N MET A 1 19.12 19.62 -12.05
CA MET A 1 19.53 19.28 -10.65
C MET A 1 19.91 17.81 -10.62
N LYS A 2 20.96 17.44 -9.87
CA LYS A 2 21.31 16.01 -9.70
C LYS A 2 20.79 15.51 -8.36
N VAL A 3 20.10 14.36 -8.39
CA VAL A 3 19.50 13.73 -7.20
C VAL A 3 20.06 12.30 -7.09
N ALA A 4 20.57 11.96 -5.91
CA ALA A 4 21.00 10.61 -5.57
C ALA A 4 19.97 9.99 -4.61
N ILE A 5 19.46 8.81 -4.94
CA ILE A 5 18.53 8.03 -4.11
C ILE A 5 19.27 6.81 -3.59
N ILE A 6 19.28 6.62 -2.29
CA ILE A 6 19.90 5.47 -1.64
C ILE A 6 18.83 4.45 -1.30
N GLY A 7 18.87 3.30 -1.95
CA GLY A 7 17.93 2.20 -1.81
C GLY A 7 16.86 2.16 -2.90
N ALA A 8 16.77 1.02 -3.59
CA ALA A 8 15.77 0.74 -4.63
C ALA A 8 14.58 -0.09 -4.12
N GLY A 9 14.21 0.07 -2.86
CA GLY A 9 12.94 -0.43 -2.33
C GLY A 9 11.75 0.37 -2.87
N ILE A 10 10.53 0.04 -2.44
CA ILE A 10 9.30 0.70 -2.95
C ILE A 10 9.36 2.23 -2.85
N VAL A 11 9.89 2.77 -1.75
CA VAL A 11 9.97 4.22 -1.54
C VAL A 11 10.96 4.86 -2.50
N GLY A 12 12.20 4.32 -2.60
CA GLY A 12 13.23 4.87 -3.46
C GLY A 12 12.90 4.72 -4.95
N SER A 13 12.36 3.58 -5.35
CA SER A 13 11.94 3.35 -6.74
C SER A 13 10.79 4.26 -7.16
N THR A 14 9.80 4.46 -6.28
CA THR A 14 8.68 5.39 -6.54
C THR A 14 9.18 6.84 -6.65
N ALA A 15 10.05 7.26 -5.74
CA ALA A 15 10.65 8.59 -5.81
C ALA A 15 11.47 8.78 -7.10
N ALA A 16 12.27 7.78 -7.47
CA ALA A 16 13.05 7.81 -8.72
C ALA A 16 12.15 7.92 -9.95
N TYR A 17 11.06 7.15 -9.99
CA TYR A 17 10.10 7.16 -11.09
C TYR A 17 9.50 8.55 -11.30
N TYR A 18 8.97 9.18 -10.26
CA TYR A 18 8.38 10.51 -10.41
C TYR A 18 9.41 11.61 -10.69
N LEU A 19 10.56 11.57 -10.01
CA LEU A 19 11.62 12.54 -10.26
C LEU A 19 12.22 12.42 -11.66
N SER A 20 12.27 11.23 -12.25
CA SER A 20 12.79 11.02 -13.61
C SER A 20 11.90 11.63 -14.69
N LYS A 21 10.65 11.97 -14.38
CA LYS A 21 9.73 12.67 -15.32
C LYS A 21 10.02 14.17 -15.40
N GLU A 22 10.77 14.71 -14.46
CA GLU A 22 11.11 16.12 -14.42
C GLU A 22 12.34 16.40 -15.32
N ALA A 23 12.15 17.13 -16.39
CA ALA A 23 13.19 17.37 -17.42
C ALA A 23 14.49 18.00 -16.88
N GLN A 24 14.44 18.64 -15.71
CA GLN A 24 15.59 19.32 -15.09
C GLN A 24 16.27 18.48 -14.00
N ILE A 25 15.81 17.25 -13.78
CA ILE A 25 16.32 16.37 -12.73
C ILE A 25 17.02 15.16 -13.36
N ASP A 26 18.29 14.99 -12.98
CA ASP A 26 19.09 13.81 -13.29
C ASP A 26 19.13 12.92 -12.05
N VAL A 27 18.50 11.74 -12.11
CA VAL A 27 18.30 10.84 -10.98
C VAL A 27 19.24 9.65 -11.08
N THR A 28 19.99 9.41 -10.02
CA THR A 28 20.80 8.19 -9.87
C THR A 28 20.35 7.41 -8.64
N VAL A 29 20.05 6.12 -8.81
CA VAL A 29 19.67 5.23 -7.71
C VAL A 29 20.84 4.32 -7.35
N TYR A 30 21.19 4.28 -6.08
CA TYR A 30 22.20 3.38 -5.52
C TYR A 30 21.55 2.33 -4.63
N ASP A 31 21.76 1.06 -4.95
CA ASP A 31 21.27 -0.07 -4.14
C ASP A 31 22.32 -1.18 -4.10
N HIS A 32 22.55 -1.74 -2.93
CA HIS A 32 23.55 -2.81 -2.77
C HIS A 32 22.91 -4.18 -2.53
N GLY A 33 21.59 -4.27 -2.61
CA GLY A 33 20.88 -5.53 -2.55
C GLY A 33 20.70 -6.16 -1.16
N VAL A 34 21.15 -5.49 -0.08
CA VAL A 34 21.01 -5.98 1.30
C VAL A 34 19.86 -5.27 2.00
N GLY A 35 19.13 -5.95 2.90
CA GLY A 35 18.05 -5.36 3.68
C GLY A 35 16.78 -5.08 2.87
N GLN A 36 16.48 -5.89 1.86
CA GLN A 36 15.42 -5.69 0.88
C GLN A 36 14.02 -5.96 1.46
N ALA A 37 13.55 -5.10 2.36
CA ALA A 37 12.24 -5.24 3.02
C ALA A 37 11.09 -5.37 2.02
N THR A 38 11.12 -4.63 0.92
CA THR A 38 10.08 -4.71 -0.14
C THR A 38 10.01 -6.09 -0.78
N LYS A 39 11.15 -6.71 -1.07
CA LYS A 39 11.22 -8.06 -1.66
C LYS A 39 10.86 -9.17 -0.67
N ALA A 40 11.09 -8.95 0.63
CA ALA A 40 10.79 -9.90 1.69
C ALA A 40 9.38 -9.73 2.25
N ALA A 41 8.65 -8.69 1.86
CA ALA A 41 7.30 -8.42 2.34
C ALA A 41 6.27 -9.40 1.77
N ALA A 42 5.16 -9.59 2.48
CA ALA A 42 4.04 -10.41 2.02
C ALA A 42 3.30 -9.82 0.80
N GLY A 43 3.57 -8.58 0.43
CA GLY A 43 2.93 -7.91 -0.70
C GLY A 43 1.44 -7.58 -0.49
N ILE A 44 0.96 -7.59 0.77
CA ILE A 44 -0.44 -7.34 1.09
C ILE A 44 -0.60 -5.90 1.54
N ILE A 45 -1.49 -5.14 0.87
CA ILE A 45 -1.86 -3.79 1.23
C ILE A 45 -3.26 -3.81 1.83
N SER A 46 -3.35 -3.79 3.17
CA SER A 46 -4.62 -3.81 3.90
C SER A 46 -4.47 -3.15 5.28
N PRO A 47 -4.26 -1.82 5.34
CA PRO A 47 -4.02 -1.13 6.60
C PRO A 47 -5.28 -0.96 7.46
N TRP A 48 -6.48 -1.10 6.88
CA TRP A 48 -7.76 -0.70 7.46
C TRP A 48 -8.17 -1.47 8.72
N PHE A 49 -7.65 -2.68 8.90
CA PHE A 49 -7.93 -3.53 10.07
C PHE A 49 -6.88 -3.41 11.17
N SER A 50 -5.90 -2.52 11.02
CA SER A 50 -4.86 -2.34 12.02
C SER A 50 -5.40 -1.69 13.29
N LYS A 51 -5.15 -2.33 14.45
CA LYS A 51 -5.47 -1.80 15.78
C LYS A 51 -4.31 -0.99 16.40
N ARG A 52 -3.31 -0.58 15.62
CA ARG A 52 -2.21 0.25 16.11
C ARG A 52 -2.74 1.60 16.61
N ARG A 53 -2.26 2.00 17.79
CA ARG A 53 -2.68 3.25 18.43
C ARG A 53 -2.10 4.50 17.76
N ASN A 54 -1.01 4.37 17.02
CA ASN A 54 -0.37 5.49 16.33
C ASN A 54 -1.22 5.93 15.12
N LYS A 55 -1.93 7.02 15.29
CA LYS A 55 -2.80 7.59 14.25
C LYS A 55 -2.02 8.11 13.04
N ALA A 56 -0.83 8.67 13.26
CA ALA A 56 0.02 9.17 12.18
C ALA A 56 0.52 8.01 11.29
N TRP A 57 0.90 6.88 11.89
CA TRP A 57 1.23 5.68 11.17
C TRP A 57 0.04 5.18 10.32
N TYR A 58 -1.14 5.10 10.90
CA TYR A 58 -2.34 4.66 10.18
C TYR A 58 -2.66 5.58 9.00
N ARG A 59 -2.62 6.90 9.22
CA ARG A 59 -2.85 7.88 8.17
C ARG A 59 -1.87 7.71 7.01
N LEU A 60 -0.58 7.55 7.30
CA LEU A 60 0.46 7.35 6.28
C LEU A 60 0.24 6.03 5.51
N ALA A 61 -0.06 4.94 6.21
CA ALA A 61 -0.30 3.65 5.59
C ALA A 61 -1.56 3.66 4.69
N ARG A 62 -2.63 4.35 5.11
CA ARG A 62 -3.84 4.54 4.33
C ARG A 62 -3.57 5.36 3.06
N LEU A 63 -2.92 6.51 3.21
CA LEU A 63 -2.57 7.35 2.07
C LEU A 63 -1.66 6.61 1.08
N GLY A 64 -0.76 5.77 1.57
CA GLY A 64 0.06 4.90 0.71
C GLY A 64 -0.77 3.87 -0.05
N ALA A 65 -1.82 3.30 0.57
CA ALA A 65 -2.73 2.39 -0.10
C ALA A 65 -3.53 3.10 -1.21
N ASP A 66 -4.04 4.30 -0.94
CA ASP A 66 -4.77 5.11 -1.92
C ASP A 66 -3.84 5.49 -3.09
N PHE A 67 -2.64 5.96 -2.79
CA PHE A 67 -1.63 6.36 -3.78
C PHE A 67 -1.17 5.19 -4.67
N TYR A 68 -1.25 3.94 -4.17
CA TYR A 68 -0.85 2.78 -4.95
C TYR A 68 -1.67 2.59 -6.23
N GLN A 69 -2.94 2.97 -6.22
CA GLN A 69 -3.79 2.94 -7.42
C GLN A 69 -3.29 3.95 -8.46
N GLU A 70 -3.03 5.18 -8.03
CA GLU A 70 -2.50 6.24 -8.88
C GLU A 70 -1.14 5.84 -9.49
N LEU A 71 -0.24 5.30 -8.68
CA LEU A 71 1.06 4.82 -9.13
C LEU A 71 0.92 3.74 -10.21
N VAL A 72 0.04 2.76 -10.01
CA VAL A 72 -0.19 1.67 -10.98
C VAL A 72 -0.76 2.20 -12.29
N GLU A 73 -1.70 3.15 -12.23
CA GLU A 73 -2.26 3.80 -13.42
C GLU A 73 -1.19 4.58 -14.18
N ASP A 74 -0.34 5.32 -13.48
CA ASP A 74 0.72 6.10 -14.10
C ASP A 74 1.79 5.22 -14.76
N LEU A 75 2.15 4.12 -14.10
CA LEU A 75 3.04 3.11 -14.69
C LEU A 75 2.43 2.50 -15.96
N ALA A 76 1.14 2.18 -15.94
CA ALA A 76 0.43 1.65 -17.12
C ALA A 76 0.39 2.64 -18.27
N LYS A 77 0.16 3.93 -18.01
CA LYS A 77 0.22 5.01 -19.02
C LYS A 77 1.60 5.10 -19.67
N ASP A 78 2.65 4.83 -18.92
CA ASP A 78 4.05 4.79 -19.42
C ASP A 78 4.41 3.46 -20.10
N GLY A 79 3.45 2.55 -20.29
CA GLY A 79 3.66 1.27 -20.97
C GLY A 79 4.34 0.19 -20.10
N ILE A 80 4.44 0.41 -18.79
CA ILE A 80 5.00 -0.56 -17.87
C ILE A 80 3.93 -1.58 -17.49
N LYS A 81 4.29 -2.87 -17.52
CA LYS A 81 3.36 -3.94 -17.11
C LYS A 81 3.04 -3.82 -15.62
N THR A 82 1.76 -3.89 -15.29
CA THR A 82 1.24 -3.72 -13.92
C THR A 82 0.63 -5.01 -13.34
N ASP A 83 0.94 -6.16 -13.90
CA ASP A 83 0.50 -7.48 -13.46
C ASP A 83 1.00 -7.89 -12.06
N PHE A 84 1.94 -7.13 -11.51
CA PHE A 84 2.41 -7.26 -10.12
C PHE A 84 1.41 -6.74 -9.08
N TYR A 85 0.36 -6.01 -9.49
CA TYR A 85 -0.65 -5.45 -8.60
C TYR A 85 -2.04 -5.95 -8.98
N GLN A 86 -2.76 -6.48 -7.99
CA GLN A 86 -4.15 -6.91 -8.16
C GLN A 86 -4.96 -6.48 -6.95
N GLN A 87 -6.12 -5.89 -7.20
CA GLN A 87 -7.10 -5.61 -6.17
C GLN A 87 -8.00 -6.83 -5.97
N THR A 88 -7.71 -7.58 -4.93
CA THR A 88 -8.48 -8.76 -4.51
C THR A 88 -9.20 -8.45 -3.20
N GLY A 89 -10.18 -9.23 -2.81
CA GLY A 89 -10.73 -9.16 -1.46
C GLY A 89 -9.74 -9.68 -0.41
N VAL A 90 -9.99 -9.37 0.87
CA VAL A 90 -9.21 -9.90 1.99
C VAL A 90 -10.13 -10.64 2.96
N TYR A 91 -9.72 -11.83 3.38
CA TYR A 91 -10.38 -12.59 4.42
C TYR A 91 -9.62 -12.49 5.73
N LEU A 92 -10.32 -12.07 6.79
CA LEU A 92 -9.77 -12.01 8.14
C LEU A 92 -10.38 -13.12 9.00
N LEU A 93 -9.55 -14.05 9.41
CA LEU A 93 -9.99 -15.17 10.25
C LEU A 93 -9.81 -14.85 11.73
N LYS A 94 -10.88 -15.03 12.50
CA LYS A 94 -10.86 -14.94 13.97
C LYS A 94 -11.57 -16.13 14.59
N LYS A 95 -11.08 -16.58 15.73
CA LYS A 95 -11.67 -17.70 16.48
C LYS A 95 -12.93 -17.29 17.28
N LYS A 96 -13.09 -16.00 17.59
CA LYS A 96 -14.19 -15.47 18.40
C LYS A 96 -14.97 -14.46 17.58
N GLU A 97 -16.27 -14.59 17.54
CA GLU A 97 -17.21 -13.70 16.84
C GLU A 97 -17.08 -12.25 17.28
N GLU A 98 -16.98 -12.01 18.60
CA GLU A 98 -16.75 -10.67 19.15
C GLU A 98 -15.56 -9.95 18.53
N LYS A 99 -14.51 -10.69 18.15
CA LYS A 99 -13.32 -10.13 17.50
C LYS A 99 -13.54 -9.82 16.03
N LEU A 100 -14.46 -10.52 15.38
CA LEU A 100 -14.90 -10.20 14.01
C LEU A 100 -15.76 -8.93 14.03
N ASP A 101 -16.70 -8.83 14.97
CA ASP A 101 -17.52 -7.63 15.13
C ASP A 101 -16.68 -6.38 15.40
N GLU A 102 -15.70 -6.48 16.32
CA GLU A 102 -14.77 -5.37 16.58
C GLU A 102 -14.03 -4.92 15.30
N LEU A 103 -13.59 -5.86 14.46
CA LEU A 103 -12.89 -5.54 13.22
C LEU A 103 -13.82 -4.98 12.16
N TYR A 104 -15.04 -5.50 12.08
CA TYR A 104 -16.08 -5.01 11.19
C TYR A 104 -16.43 -3.56 11.50
N GLN A 105 -16.72 -3.25 12.78
CA GLN A 105 -17.01 -1.89 13.22
C GLN A 105 -15.83 -0.95 13.02
N LEU A 106 -14.61 -1.42 13.25
CA LEU A 106 -13.40 -0.65 12.99
C LEU A 106 -13.27 -0.29 11.50
N ALA A 107 -13.47 -1.25 10.60
CA ALA A 107 -13.39 -1.01 9.17
C ALA A 107 -14.54 -0.10 8.71
N LEU A 108 -15.75 -0.33 9.22
CA LEU A 108 -16.92 0.50 8.90
C LEU A 108 -16.69 1.97 9.28
N SER A 109 -16.12 2.23 10.47
CA SER A 109 -15.80 3.59 10.93
C SER A 109 -14.73 4.29 10.08
N ARG A 110 -13.95 3.54 9.31
CA ARG A 110 -12.87 4.06 8.44
C ARG A 110 -13.29 4.16 6.97
N ARG A 111 -14.42 3.56 6.61
CA ARG A 111 -14.87 3.44 5.22
C ARG A 111 -15.11 4.78 4.54
N GLU A 112 -15.63 5.77 5.28
CA GLU A 112 -15.87 7.12 4.77
C GLU A 112 -14.58 7.80 4.29
N GLU A 113 -13.48 7.63 5.05
CA GLU A 113 -12.17 8.17 4.70
C GLU A 113 -11.33 7.26 3.79
N SER A 114 -11.80 6.03 3.53
CA SER A 114 -11.04 4.99 2.81
C SER A 114 -11.97 4.19 1.89
N PRO A 115 -12.32 4.74 0.71
CA PRO A 115 -13.23 4.07 -0.25
C PRO A 115 -12.73 2.69 -0.69
N LEU A 116 -11.42 2.43 -0.63
CA LEU A 116 -10.83 1.14 -0.95
C LEU A 116 -11.24 -0.01 -0.02
N ILE A 117 -11.86 0.28 1.12
CA ILE A 117 -12.40 -0.77 2.00
C ILE A 117 -13.48 -1.60 1.28
N GLY A 118 -14.23 -0.98 0.36
CA GLY A 118 -15.26 -1.68 -0.39
C GLY A 118 -16.37 -2.26 0.48
N ASP A 119 -16.90 -3.41 0.08
CA ASP A 119 -17.96 -4.10 0.82
C ASP A 119 -17.40 -4.95 1.95
N LEU A 120 -18.11 -4.93 3.06
CA LEU A 120 -17.77 -5.65 4.27
C LEU A 120 -18.85 -6.68 4.59
N ALA A 121 -18.46 -7.91 4.88
CA ALA A 121 -19.36 -8.97 5.32
C ALA A 121 -18.71 -9.82 6.41
N ILE A 122 -19.49 -10.26 7.36
CA ILE A 122 -19.12 -11.31 8.32
C ILE A 122 -19.68 -12.63 7.77
N LEU A 123 -18.77 -13.57 7.51
CA LEU A 123 -19.14 -14.91 7.07
C LEU A 123 -19.16 -15.84 8.28
N THR A 124 -20.30 -16.45 8.55
CA THR A 124 -20.46 -17.50 9.56
C THR A 124 -20.32 -18.87 8.91
N LYS A 125 -19.85 -19.86 9.66
CA LYS A 125 -19.98 -21.25 9.22
C LYS A 125 -21.47 -21.62 9.24
N GLU A 126 -22.02 -22.05 8.12
CA GLU A 126 -23.21 -22.87 8.09
C GLU A 126 -22.92 -24.26 8.66
#